data_199294f10edffeb95b5f8a1a280ab9a6
#
_entry.id   199294f10edffeb95b5f8a1a280ab9a6
#
_cell.length_a   1.000
_cell.length_b   1.000
_cell.length_c   1.000
_cell.angle_alpha   90.00
_cell.angle_beta   90.00
_cell.angle_gamma   90.00
#
_symmetry.space_group_name_H-M   'P 1'
#
loop_
_entity.id
_entity.type
_entity.pdbx_description
1 polymer ?
#
loop_
_entity_poly.entity_id
_entity_poly.type
_entity_poly.pdbx_seq_one_letter_code
_entity_poly.pdbx_strand_id
1 'polypeptide(L)' 'MKLYVAIDLHSTNNVTVVIDEQDRGVYQNRLPNDLALILKELSVYQSELQGIVVESTYNWYWLVDGLMEQGY' A
#
# COMPACT_ATOMS: atom_id res chain seq x y z
N MET A 1 -2.08 -15.10 -8.94
CA MET A 1 -2.24 -15.09 -7.47
C MET A 1 -2.93 -13.81 -7.06
N LYS A 2 -3.89 -13.89 -6.14
CA LYS A 2 -4.58 -12.70 -5.65
C LYS A 2 -3.84 -12.12 -4.45
N LEU A 3 -3.51 -10.83 -4.54
CA LEU A 3 -2.78 -10.14 -3.50
C LEU A 3 -3.61 -8.97 -2.96
N TYR A 4 -3.37 -8.62 -1.71
CA TYR A 4 -4.01 -7.51 -1.01
C TYR A 4 -2.96 -6.69 -0.30
N VAL A 5 -3.17 -5.38 -0.24
CA VAL A 5 -2.26 -4.47 0.44
C VAL A 5 -2.93 -3.86 1.65
N ALA A 6 -2.22 -3.80 2.76
CA ALA A 6 -2.62 -3.04 3.93
C ALA A 6 -1.53 -2.00 4.21
N ILE A 7 -1.93 -0.75 4.36
CA ILE A 7 -1.01 0.35 4.67
C ILE A 7 -1.45 0.96 6.00
N ASP A 8 -0.57 0.88 7.00
CA ASP A 8 -0.76 1.52 8.29
C ASP A 8 -0.01 2.86 8.25
N LEU A 9 -0.76 3.94 8.06
CA LEU A 9 -0.21 5.26 7.82
C LEU A 9 -0.03 6.02 9.14
N HIS A 10 1.19 6.41 9.42
CA HIS A 10 1.56 7.26 10.55
C HIS A 10 1.91 8.66 10.06
N SER A 11 2.22 9.58 10.99
CA SER A 11 2.46 10.99 10.64
C SER A 11 3.68 11.21 9.75
N THR A 12 4.72 10.38 9.89
CA THR A 12 5.99 10.55 9.16
C THR A 12 6.38 9.36 8.31
N ASN A 13 5.75 8.20 8.54
CA ASN A 13 6.06 6.97 7.82
C ASN A 13 4.83 6.07 7.77
N ASN A 14 4.95 4.97 7.04
CA ASN A 14 3.91 3.97 6.97
C ASN A 14 4.51 2.57 6.97
N VAL A 15 3.71 1.58 7.35
CA VAL A 15 4.06 0.18 7.18
C VAL A 15 3.17 -0.38 6.08
N THR A 16 3.79 -0.81 4.99
CA THR A 16 3.10 -1.38 3.83
C THR A 16 3.32 -2.89 3.83
N VAL A 17 2.22 -3.64 3.78
CA VAL A 17 2.22 -5.09 3.78
C VAL A 17 1.45 -5.58 2.56
N VAL A 18 2.02 -6.55 1.85
CA VAL A 18 1.32 -7.27 0.79
C VAL A 18 1.12 -8.70 1.25
N ILE A 19 -0.11 -9.16 1.23
CA ILE A 19 -0.48 -10.51 1.64
C ILE A 19 -1.21 -11.23 0.53
N ASP A 20 -1.13 -12.57 0.54
CA ASP A 20 -1.88 -13.41 -0.39
C ASP A 20 -3.26 -13.78 0.17
N GLU A 21 -4.01 -14.61 -0.57
CA GLU A 21 -5.36 -15.04 -0.19
C GLU A 21 -5.42 -15.84 1.12
N GLN A 22 -4.28 -16.34 1.58
CA GLN A 22 -4.17 -17.14 2.79
C GLN A 22 -3.53 -16.36 3.94
N ASP A 23 -3.51 -15.03 3.81
CA ASP A 23 -2.93 -14.10 4.80
C ASP A 23 -1.43 -14.28 5.01
N ARG A 24 -0.73 -14.86 4.05
CA ARG A 24 0.72 -15.00 4.13
C ARG A 24 1.39 -13.73 3.62
N GLY A 25 2.39 -13.26 4.35
CA GLY A 25 3.16 -12.08 3.96
C GLY A 25 4.02 -12.35 2.75
N VAL A 26 3.82 -11.55 1.70
CA VAL A 26 4.63 -11.56 0.48
C VAL A 26 5.68 -10.47 0.55
N TYR A 27 5.32 -9.34 1.16
CA TYR A 27 6.18 -8.16 1.30
C TYR A 27 5.76 -7.39 2.54
N GLN A 28 6.74 -6.86 3.26
CA GLN A 28 6.48 -5.95 4.38
C GLN A 28 7.65 -4.99 4.51
N ASN A 29 7.35 -3.70 4.59
CA ASN A 29 8.39 -2.71 4.81
C ASN A 29 7.81 -1.44 5.41
N ARG A 30 8.63 -0.76 6.22
CA ARG A 30 8.32 0.59 6.71
C ARG A 30 8.91 1.58 5.72
N LEU A 31 8.06 2.44 5.18
CA LEU A 31 8.44 3.38 4.15
C LEU A 31 8.21 4.82 4.63
N PRO A 32 9.00 5.79 4.17
CA PRO A 32 8.66 7.19 4.38
C PRO A 32 7.35 7.52 3.65
N ASN A 33 6.66 8.57 4.09
CA ASN A 33 5.42 9.00 3.46
C ASN A 33 5.70 9.74 2.16
N ASP A 34 6.22 9.00 1.20
CA ASP A 34 6.58 9.46 -0.14
C ASP A 34 5.78 8.63 -1.15
N LEU A 35 4.81 9.27 -1.79
CA LEU A 35 3.91 8.59 -2.72
C LEU A 35 4.67 7.89 -3.86
N ALA A 36 5.67 8.56 -4.42
CA ALA A 36 6.46 7.98 -5.52
C ALA A 36 7.16 6.69 -5.10
N LEU A 37 7.68 6.65 -3.88
CA LEU A 37 8.34 5.46 -3.36
C LEU A 37 7.33 4.33 -3.10
N ILE A 38 6.18 4.67 -2.52
CA ILE A 38 5.12 3.68 -2.26
C ILE A 38 4.66 3.07 -3.59
N LEU A 39 4.40 3.90 -4.59
CA LEU A 39 4.00 3.43 -5.92
C LEU A 39 5.06 2.54 -6.55
N LYS A 40 6.33 2.91 -6.41
CA LYS A 40 7.44 2.11 -6.94
C LYS A 40 7.47 0.73 -6.30
N GLU A 41 7.32 0.66 -4.98
CA GLU A 41 7.36 -0.61 -4.25
C GLU A 41 6.15 -1.49 -4.58
N LEU A 42 4.99 -0.90 -4.79
CA LEU A 42 3.78 -1.65 -5.13
C LEU A 42 3.68 -2.04 -6.61
N SER A 43 4.44 -1.38 -7.49
CA SER A 43 4.34 -1.60 -8.94
C SER A 43 4.60 -3.06 -9.34
N VAL A 44 5.45 -3.75 -8.59
CA VAL A 44 5.79 -5.16 -8.83
C VAL A 44 4.57 -6.06 -8.68
N TYR A 45 3.61 -5.66 -7.86
CA TYR A 45 2.44 -6.48 -7.51
C TYR A 45 1.16 -6.00 -8.19
N GLN A 46 1.19 -4.87 -8.90
CA GLN A 46 -0.02 -4.17 -9.36
C GLN A 46 -0.96 -5.07 -10.17
N SER A 47 -0.43 -5.92 -11.04
CA SER A 47 -1.26 -6.78 -11.88
C SER A 47 -2.06 -7.84 -11.08
N GLU A 48 -1.62 -8.15 -9.86
CA GLU A 48 -2.23 -9.17 -9.01
C GLU A 48 -3.01 -8.58 -7.83
N LEU A 49 -2.96 -7.26 -7.64
CA LEU A 49 -3.65 -6.62 -6.53
C LEU A 49 -5.15 -6.61 -6.72
N GLN A 50 -5.87 -7.04 -5.69
CA GLN A 50 -7.33 -7.05 -5.65
C GLN A 50 -7.90 -5.93 -4.80
N GLY A 51 -7.13 -5.39 -3.87
CA GLY A 51 -7.59 -4.31 -3.02
C GLY A 51 -6.49 -3.77 -2.13
N ILE A 52 -6.71 -2.54 -1.67
CA ILE A 52 -5.80 -1.84 -0.77
C ILE A 52 -6.61 -1.27 0.37
N VAL A 53 -6.18 -1.54 1.61
CA VAL A 53 -6.76 -0.94 2.82
C VAL A 53 -5.76 0.03 3.40
N VAL A 54 -6.21 1.25 3.68
CA VAL A 54 -5.39 2.26 4.35
C VAL A 54 -6.01 2.55 5.70
N GLU A 55 -5.24 2.37 6.78
CA GLU A 55 -5.64 2.74 8.14
C GLU A 55 -4.84 3.95 8.57
N SER A 56 -5.52 4.97 9.07
CA SER A 56 -4.84 6.18 9.52
C SER A 56 -5.74 7.03 10.41
N THR A 57 -5.11 7.66 11.42
CA THR A 57 -5.72 8.74 12.21
C THR A 57 -5.33 10.11 11.66
N TYR A 58 -4.50 10.15 10.62
CA TYR A 58 -4.00 11.37 9.98
C TYR A 58 -4.61 11.54 8.60
N ASN A 59 -4.30 12.66 7.95
CA ASN A 59 -4.76 12.92 6.59
C ASN A 59 -4.18 11.88 5.61
N TRP A 60 -5.06 11.05 5.04
CA TRP A 60 -4.69 9.97 4.13
C TRP A 60 -5.12 10.23 2.67
N TYR A 61 -5.78 11.37 2.42
CA TYR A 61 -6.34 11.66 1.09
C TYR A 61 -5.26 11.70 0.01
N TRP A 62 -4.09 12.28 0.32
CA TRP A 62 -2.98 12.35 -0.63
C TRP A 62 -2.55 10.96 -1.12
N LEU A 63 -2.56 9.98 -0.22
CA LEU A 63 -2.15 8.61 -0.54
C LEU A 63 -3.23 7.91 -1.36
N VAL A 64 -4.48 7.97 -0.92
CA VAL A 64 -5.59 7.29 -1.61
C VAL A 64 -5.79 7.89 -3.00
N ASP A 65 -5.79 9.22 -3.12
CA ASP A 65 -5.94 9.89 -4.41
C ASP A 65 -4.79 9.52 -5.35
N GLY A 66 -3.56 9.51 -4.85
CA GLY A 66 -2.41 9.12 -5.65
C GLY A 66 -2.45 7.68 -6.12
N LEU A 67 -2.87 6.77 -5.24
CA LEU A 67 -3.02 5.36 -5.62
C LEU A 67 -4.12 5.19 -6.68
N MET A 68 -5.25 5.85 -6.52
CA MET A 68 -6.35 5.77 -7.48
C MET A 68 -5.96 6.33 -8.84
N GLU A 69 -5.20 7.42 -8.88
CA GLU A 69 -4.70 7.99 -10.13
C GLU A 69 -3.81 7.03 -10.90
N GLN A 70 -3.14 6.12 -10.20
CA GLN A 70 -2.23 5.13 -10.81
C GLN A 70 -2.92 3.78 -11.03
N GLY A 71 -4.23 3.70 -10.87
CA GLY A 71 -5.00 2.49 -11.18
C GLY A 71 -5.11 1.46 -10.07
N TYR A 72 -4.84 1.86 -8.84
CA TYR A 72 -4.99 0.95 -7.70
C TYR A 72 -6.39 0.94 -7.12
#